data_f5e581a80b6660153c698853ce21e3a0
#
_entry.id   f5e581a80b6660153c698853ce21e3a0
#
_cell.length_a   1.000
_cell.length_b   1.000
_cell.length_c   1.000
_cell.angle_alpha   90.00
_cell.angle_beta   90.00
_cell.angle_gamma   90.00
#
_symmetry.space_group_name_H-M   'P 1'
#
loop_
_entity.id
_entity.type
_entity.pdbx_description
1 polymer ?
#
loop_
_entity_poly.entity_id
_entity_poly.type
_entity_poly.pdbx_seq_one_letter_code
_entity_poly.pdbx_strand_id
1 'polypeptide(L)'
;MKDIKKIREKVEELKDVVIDPSIPERRKIHFNPTLNREKPSKRYSELLSIYKDLHKVSEKMFNGRSLMKYIDVIGAYLEKNECKTLLDYGSGKGHLYTENYKTVERGEEMGEPLPDRWGLDSYQLYDPAYPEYRELPTGKFDAVICTDVIEHIPTPDLGWVIDEIYSYAKKIVFINVACFKALKILEDGTNAHASVFHKFDWLDLLEYKSIPHKDLVIYPFFDMFNEKEEVVVSGFKTRHLPVTVELKQKTEGGNDVRDS
;
A
#
# COMPACT_ATOMS: atom_id res chain seq x y z
N MET A 1 -26.75 23.99 23.70
CA MET A 1 -27.12 22.83 24.55
C MET A 1 -27.76 21.66 23.79
N LYS A 2 -28.41 21.87 22.61
CA LYS A 2 -29.01 20.77 21.83
C LYS A 2 -27.99 19.86 21.13
N ASP A 3 -26.80 20.38 20.80
CA ASP A 3 -25.78 19.58 20.09
C ASP A 3 -25.02 18.59 20.98
N ILE A 4 -24.80 18.89 22.25
CA ILE A 4 -24.11 18.04 23.19
C ILE A 4 -24.94 16.76 23.52
N LYS A 5 -26.27 16.90 23.53
CA LYS A 5 -27.17 15.77 23.77
C LYS A 5 -27.13 14.79 22.57
N LYS A 6 -27.17 15.30 21.35
CA LYS A 6 -27.04 14.49 20.13
C LYS A 6 -25.68 13.77 20.02
N ILE A 7 -24.61 14.44 20.43
CA ILE A 7 -23.27 13.83 20.48
C ILE A 7 -23.22 12.71 21.53
N ARG A 8 -23.82 12.91 22.70
CA ARG A 8 -23.88 11.87 23.74
C ARG A 8 -24.74 10.68 23.31
N GLU A 9 -25.90 10.89 22.69
CA GLU A 9 -26.72 9.82 22.14
C GLU A 9 -25.98 9.02 21.07
N LYS A 10 -25.22 9.68 20.18
CA LYS A 10 -24.43 9.02 19.16
C LYS A 10 -23.19 8.30 19.72
N VAL A 11 -22.63 8.76 20.82
CA VAL A 11 -21.54 8.08 21.55
C VAL A 11 -22.08 6.86 22.32
N GLU A 12 -23.32 6.90 22.81
CA GLU A 12 -23.98 5.76 23.47
C GLU A 12 -24.32 4.66 22.46
N GLU A 13 -24.80 5.02 21.26
CA GLU A 13 -25.01 4.08 20.15
C GLU A 13 -23.71 3.40 19.67
N LEU A 14 -22.55 4.05 19.86
CA LEU A 14 -21.24 3.48 19.50
C LEU A 14 -20.67 2.51 20.54
N LYS A 15 -21.30 2.38 21.72
CA LYS A 15 -20.85 1.42 22.75
C LYS A 15 -21.15 -0.03 22.43
N ASP A 16 -22.11 -0.28 21.55
CA ASP A 16 -22.49 -1.63 21.10
C ASP A 16 -21.86 -1.99 19.74
N VAL A 17 -20.88 -1.22 19.26
CA VAL A 17 -20.11 -1.60 18.08
C VAL A 17 -19.30 -2.83 18.44
N VAL A 18 -19.77 -3.98 17.99
CA VAL A 18 -19.00 -5.22 18.02
C VAL A 18 -17.69 -4.95 17.30
N ILE A 19 -16.59 -4.88 18.07
CA ILE A 19 -15.25 -4.73 17.48
C ILE A 19 -15.01 -6.01 16.72
N ASP A 20 -14.98 -5.92 15.39
CA ASP A 20 -14.60 -7.03 14.53
C ASP A 20 -13.20 -7.51 14.95
N PRO A 21 -13.05 -8.76 15.42
CA PRO A 21 -11.77 -9.28 15.89
C PRO A 21 -10.70 -9.35 14.78
N SER A 22 -11.08 -9.19 13.52
CA SER A 22 -10.16 -9.07 12.39
C SER A 22 -9.54 -7.68 12.27
N ILE A 23 -10.15 -6.63 12.88
CA ILE A 23 -9.62 -5.28 12.89
C ILE A 23 -8.60 -5.15 14.04
N PRO A 24 -7.34 -4.85 13.75
CA PRO A 24 -6.33 -4.67 14.80
C PRO A 24 -6.72 -3.56 15.78
N GLU A 25 -6.51 -3.81 17.08
CA GLU A 25 -6.66 -2.74 18.08
C GLU A 25 -5.69 -1.59 17.80
N ARG A 26 -6.12 -0.37 18.16
CA ARG A 26 -5.27 0.83 18.09
C ARG A 26 -4.04 0.65 18.96
N ARG A 27 -2.85 0.83 18.36
CA ARG A 27 -1.57 0.78 19.08
C ARG A 27 -0.52 1.64 18.38
N LYS A 28 0.36 2.24 19.16
CA LYS A 28 1.48 3.01 18.61
C LYS A 28 2.46 2.07 17.90
N ILE A 29 2.82 2.40 16.67
CA ILE A 29 3.88 1.68 15.93
C ILE A 29 5.24 2.14 16.44
N HIS A 30 6.04 1.19 16.92
CA HIS A 30 7.39 1.45 17.42
C HIS A 30 8.43 0.90 16.45
N PHE A 31 9.02 1.77 15.65
CA PHE A 31 10.15 1.44 14.80
C PHE A 31 11.49 1.72 15.50
N ASN A 32 12.58 1.11 15.03
CA ASN A 32 13.91 1.34 15.57
C ASN A 32 14.64 2.43 14.75
N PRO A 33 14.89 3.63 15.33
CA PRO A 33 15.49 4.75 14.59
C PRO A 33 16.97 4.56 14.28
N THR A 34 17.62 3.52 14.80
CA THR A 34 19.04 3.22 14.53
C THR A 34 19.24 2.32 13.32
N LEU A 35 18.15 1.72 12.81
CA LEU A 35 18.21 0.89 11.62
C LEU A 35 18.17 1.76 10.36
N ASN A 36 18.79 1.26 9.32
CA ASN A 36 18.86 1.89 8.00
C ASN A 36 19.12 0.82 6.94
N ARG A 37 19.26 1.20 5.67
CA ARG A 37 19.48 0.28 4.56
C ARG A 37 20.77 -0.55 4.71
N GLU A 38 21.86 0.04 5.16
CA GLU A 38 23.16 -0.64 5.33
C GLU A 38 23.15 -1.55 6.57
N LYS A 39 22.28 -1.25 7.53
CA LYS A 39 22.15 -2.00 8.76
C LYS A 39 20.66 -2.22 9.11
N PRO A 40 19.94 -3.02 8.31
CA PRO A 40 18.57 -3.38 8.61
C PRO A 40 18.49 -4.37 9.77
N SER A 41 17.29 -4.66 10.27
CA SER A 41 17.11 -5.74 11.23
C SER A 41 17.44 -7.10 10.60
N LYS A 42 17.82 -8.06 11.45
CA LYS A 42 18.02 -9.44 11.01
C LYS A 42 16.78 -9.98 10.32
N ARG A 43 15.59 -9.67 10.86
CA ARG A 43 14.31 -10.12 10.31
C ARG A 43 14.05 -9.56 8.91
N TYR A 44 14.38 -8.30 8.65
CA TYR A 44 14.28 -7.73 7.30
C TYR A 44 15.14 -8.52 6.29
N SER A 45 16.38 -8.82 6.66
CA SER A 45 17.28 -9.58 5.79
C SER A 45 16.79 -11.01 5.50
N GLU A 46 16.23 -11.67 6.52
CA GLU A 46 15.60 -12.99 6.38
C GLU A 46 14.39 -12.95 5.43
N LEU A 47 13.46 -12.01 5.65
CA LEU A 47 12.30 -11.85 4.77
C LEU A 47 12.70 -11.51 3.35
N LEU A 48 13.67 -10.63 3.16
CA LEU A 48 14.17 -10.29 1.82
C LEU A 48 14.71 -11.53 1.09
N SER A 49 15.38 -12.45 1.81
CA SER A 49 15.81 -13.72 1.22
C SER A 49 14.64 -14.60 0.80
N ILE A 50 13.63 -14.74 1.67
CA ILE A 50 12.41 -15.51 1.38
C ILE A 50 11.70 -14.93 0.16
N TYR A 51 11.53 -13.61 0.07
CA TYR A 51 10.89 -12.96 -1.09
C TYR A 51 11.69 -13.15 -2.38
N LYS A 52 13.04 -13.13 -2.33
CA LYS A 52 13.89 -13.46 -3.49
C LYS A 52 13.63 -14.87 -4.02
N ASP A 53 13.43 -15.83 -3.14
CA ASP A 53 13.13 -17.20 -3.54
C ASP A 53 11.69 -17.32 -4.05
N LEU A 54 10.73 -16.63 -3.45
CA LEU A 54 9.35 -16.58 -3.93
C LEU A 54 9.23 -16.03 -5.35
N HIS A 55 10.03 -15.04 -5.74
CA HIS A 55 10.05 -14.53 -7.12
C HIS A 55 10.43 -15.59 -8.16
N LYS A 56 11.18 -16.62 -7.76
CA LYS A 56 11.60 -17.73 -8.64
C LYS A 56 10.51 -18.79 -8.82
N VAL A 57 9.53 -18.85 -7.90
CA VAL A 57 8.55 -19.97 -7.85
C VAL A 57 7.55 -19.89 -9.01
N SER A 58 7.09 -18.70 -9.39
CA SER A 58 6.05 -18.56 -10.41
C SER A 58 6.05 -17.16 -11.02
N GLU A 59 5.88 -17.10 -12.35
CA GLU A 59 5.66 -15.84 -13.08
C GLU A 59 4.38 -15.11 -12.66
N LYS A 60 3.41 -15.82 -12.09
CA LYS A 60 2.15 -15.24 -11.61
C LYS A 60 2.26 -14.55 -10.25
N MET A 61 3.34 -14.80 -9.49
CA MET A 61 3.56 -14.12 -8.21
C MET A 61 4.15 -12.72 -8.45
N PHE A 62 3.71 -11.77 -7.65
CA PHE A 62 4.16 -10.37 -7.70
C PHE A 62 3.98 -9.71 -9.09
N ASN A 63 2.87 -10.01 -9.75
CA ASN A 63 2.54 -9.54 -11.10
C ASN A 63 1.83 -8.17 -11.13
N GLY A 64 1.80 -7.44 -10.03
CA GLY A 64 1.17 -6.11 -9.94
C GLY A 64 -0.34 -6.12 -9.71
N ARG A 65 -0.94 -7.29 -9.37
CA ARG A 65 -2.40 -7.40 -9.20
C ARG A 65 -2.95 -6.42 -8.14
N SER A 66 -2.22 -6.17 -7.08
CA SER A 66 -2.61 -5.22 -6.03
C SER A 66 -2.71 -3.79 -6.55
N LEU A 67 -1.85 -3.41 -7.52
CA LEU A 67 -1.87 -2.10 -8.15
C LEU A 67 -3.12 -1.90 -9.05
N MET A 68 -3.66 -2.97 -9.65
CA MET A 68 -4.76 -2.87 -10.63
C MET A 68 -5.97 -2.11 -10.08
N LYS A 69 -6.34 -2.31 -8.83
CA LYS A 69 -7.48 -1.63 -8.20
C LYS A 69 -7.28 -0.12 -7.99
N TYR A 70 -6.05 0.36 -8.10
CA TYR A 70 -5.68 1.76 -7.87
C TYR A 70 -5.30 2.52 -9.13
N ILE A 71 -5.29 1.88 -10.30
CA ILE A 71 -4.83 2.48 -11.57
C ILE A 71 -5.50 3.84 -11.84
N ASP A 72 -6.83 3.89 -11.74
CA ASP A 72 -7.58 5.11 -12.05
C ASP A 72 -7.38 6.21 -11.01
N VAL A 73 -7.35 5.85 -9.72
CA VAL A 73 -7.15 6.84 -8.66
C VAL A 73 -5.72 7.38 -8.65
N ILE A 74 -4.72 6.53 -8.93
CA ILE A 74 -3.34 6.97 -9.10
C ILE A 74 -3.24 7.89 -10.31
N GLY A 75 -3.79 7.50 -11.46
CA GLY A 75 -3.81 8.33 -12.68
C GLY A 75 -4.39 9.72 -12.42
N ALA A 76 -5.52 9.79 -11.72
CA ALA A 76 -6.13 11.08 -11.35
C ALA A 76 -5.23 11.93 -10.43
N TYR A 77 -4.46 11.32 -9.50
CA TYR A 77 -3.51 12.06 -8.68
C TYR A 77 -2.26 12.49 -9.45
N LEU A 78 -1.77 11.68 -10.38
CA LEU A 78 -0.66 12.05 -11.27
C LEU A 78 -1.04 13.26 -12.12
N GLU A 79 -2.19 13.22 -12.76
CA GLU A 79 -2.72 14.33 -13.57
C GLU A 79 -2.92 15.59 -12.72
N LYS A 80 -3.63 15.49 -11.59
CA LYS A 80 -3.90 16.62 -10.67
C LYS A 80 -2.64 17.32 -10.18
N ASN A 81 -1.54 16.59 -10.00
CA ASN A 81 -0.28 17.12 -9.48
C ASN A 81 0.77 17.31 -10.60
N GLU A 82 0.35 17.20 -11.88
CA GLU A 82 1.22 17.37 -13.04
C GLU A 82 2.50 16.53 -12.92
N CYS A 83 2.34 15.25 -12.56
CA CYS A 83 3.46 14.32 -12.42
C CYS A 83 3.77 13.68 -13.76
N LYS A 84 5.04 13.72 -14.15
CA LYS A 84 5.54 13.14 -15.41
C LYS A 84 6.58 12.07 -15.20
N THR A 85 7.15 12.00 -14.00
CA THR A 85 8.15 10.98 -13.64
C THR A 85 7.68 10.18 -12.44
N LEU A 86 7.80 8.84 -12.50
CA LEU A 86 7.28 7.92 -11.52
C LEU A 86 8.34 6.93 -11.03
N LEU A 87 8.35 6.67 -9.74
CA LEU A 87 8.97 5.49 -9.14
C LEU A 87 7.87 4.57 -8.60
N ASP A 88 7.87 3.30 -8.99
CA ASP A 88 7.10 2.25 -8.31
C ASP A 88 8.03 1.49 -7.35
N TYR A 89 7.84 1.72 -6.05
CA TYR A 89 8.64 1.15 -4.98
C TYR A 89 7.99 -0.13 -4.45
N GLY A 90 8.60 -1.27 -4.72
CA GLY A 90 8.02 -2.59 -4.48
C GLY A 90 7.19 -3.08 -5.68
N SER A 91 7.69 -2.78 -6.89
CA SER A 91 6.97 -3.01 -8.16
C SER A 91 6.73 -4.49 -8.50
N GLY A 92 7.34 -5.41 -7.75
CA GLY A 92 7.34 -6.80 -8.13
C GLY A 92 7.96 -7.00 -9.51
N LYS A 93 7.28 -7.74 -10.40
CA LYS A 93 7.74 -8.02 -11.76
C LYS A 93 7.40 -6.94 -12.79
N GLY A 94 6.65 -5.91 -12.40
CA GLY A 94 6.38 -4.76 -13.25
C GLY A 94 5.58 -5.04 -14.54
N HIS A 95 4.83 -6.14 -14.63
CA HIS A 95 4.12 -6.54 -15.86
C HIS A 95 3.16 -5.47 -16.38
N LEU A 96 2.52 -4.70 -15.48
CA LEU A 96 1.60 -3.63 -15.86
C LEU A 96 2.28 -2.44 -16.58
N TYR A 97 3.60 -2.37 -16.54
CA TYR A 97 4.38 -1.31 -17.17
C TYR A 97 4.84 -1.66 -18.58
N THR A 98 4.91 -2.94 -18.92
CA THR A 98 5.50 -3.43 -20.17
C THR A 98 4.52 -4.18 -21.05
N GLU A 99 3.41 -4.66 -20.50
CA GLU A 99 2.44 -5.51 -21.20
C GLU A 99 1.06 -4.89 -21.18
N ASN A 100 0.28 -5.16 -22.21
CA ASN A 100 -1.17 -4.92 -22.20
C ASN A 100 -1.78 -5.87 -21.17
N TYR A 101 -2.44 -5.32 -20.17
CA TYR A 101 -3.03 -6.12 -19.11
C TYR A 101 -4.54 -6.34 -19.32
N LYS A 102 -5.01 -7.49 -18.84
CA LYS A 102 -6.44 -7.81 -18.78
C LYS A 102 -6.96 -7.56 -17.38
N THR A 103 -8.04 -6.81 -17.23
CA THR A 103 -8.72 -6.78 -15.95
C THR A 103 -9.41 -8.12 -15.71
N VAL A 104 -9.18 -8.67 -14.53
CA VAL A 104 -9.76 -9.96 -14.11
C VAL A 104 -11.29 -9.91 -14.05
N GLU A 105 -11.89 -8.70 -13.89
CA GLU A 105 -13.30 -8.52 -13.64
C GLU A 105 -14.20 -8.61 -14.88
N ARG A 106 -13.67 -8.42 -16.09
CA ARG A 106 -14.49 -8.40 -17.31
C ARG A 106 -13.96 -9.22 -18.48
N GLY A 107 -12.79 -9.82 -18.37
CA GLY A 107 -12.18 -10.53 -19.51
C GLY A 107 -11.79 -9.62 -20.68
N GLU A 108 -11.94 -8.31 -20.53
CA GLU A 108 -11.61 -7.30 -21.53
C GLU A 108 -10.14 -6.92 -21.42
N GLU A 109 -9.49 -6.74 -22.56
CA GLU A 109 -8.17 -6.11 -22.58
C GLU A 109 -8.32 -4.65 -22.16
N MET A 110 -7.75 -4.30 -21.00
CA MET A 110 -7.69 -2.92 -20.57
C MET A 110 -6.38 -2.29 -21.03
N GLY A 111 -6.24 -2.17 -22.32
CA GLY A 111 -5.42 -1.18 -22.96
C GLY A 111 -3.94 -1.21 -22.72
N GLU A 112 -3.43 -0.08 -22.77
CA GLU A 112 -2.06 0.39 -22.82
C GLU A 112 -1.28 0.08 -21.54
N PRO A 113 0.04 -0.14 -21.63
CA PRO A 113 0.92 -0.14 -20.45
C PRO A 113 0.73 1.11 -19.59
N LEU A 114 0.92 0.98 -18.27
CA LEU A 114 0.68 2.09 -17.35
C LEU A 114 1.41 3.40 -17.69
N PRO A 115 2.64 3.39 -18.19
CA PRO A 115 3.30 4.65 -18.59
C PRO A 115 2.53 5.43 -19.64
N ASP A 116 1.99 4.74 -20.66
CA ASP A 116 1.21 5.34 -21.73
C ASP A 116 -0.14 5.84 -21.18
N ARG A 117 -0.84 4.99 -20.41
CA ARG A 117 -2.11 5.33 -19.78
C ARG A 117 -2.03 6.55 -18.87
N TRP A 118 -0.94 6.69 -18.13
CA TRP A 118 -0.72 7.80 -17.21
C TRP A 118 0.01 9.00 -17.83
N GLY A 119 0.42 8.91 -19.09
CA GLY A 119 1.13 9.95 -19.81
C GLY A 119 2.45 10.33 -19.14
N LEU A 120 3.23 9.34 -18.73
CA LEU A 120 4.52 9.52 -18.08
C LEU A 120 5.62 9.73 -19.12
N ASP A 121 6.52 10.68 -18.85
CA ASP A 121 7.75 10.88 -19.63
C ASP A 121 8.81 9.82 -19.30
N SER A 122 8.85 9.40 -18.04
CA SER A 122 9.76 8.34 -17.58
C SER A 122 9.27 7.68 -16.29
N TYR A 123 9.72 6.44 -16.08
CA TYR A 123 9.46 5.70 -14.85
C TYR A 123 10.65 4.83 -14.47
N GLN A 124 10.72 4.45 -13.21
CA GLN A 124 11.64 3.43 -12.70
C GLN A 124 10.87 2.45 -11.83
N LEU A 125 11.21 1.17 -11.97
CA LEU A 125 10.70 0.10 -11.12
C LEU A 125 11.80 -0.25 -10.12
N TYR A 126 11.40 -0.46 -8.87
CA TYR A 126 12.30 -0.90 -7.82
C TYR A 126 11.67 -1.99 -6.97
N ASP A 127 12.34 -3.11 -6.88
CA ASP A 127 12.00 -4.20 -5.96
C ASP A 127 13.28 -4.89 -5.49
N PRO A 128 13.65 -4.81 -4.19
CA PRO A 128 14.91 -5.35 -3.70
C PRO A 128 14.98 -6.89 -3.75
N ALA A 129 13.83 -7.56 -3.93
CA ALA A 129 13.74 -9.01 -4.03
C ALA A 129 13.77 -9.50 -5.48
N TYR A 130 13.54 -8.64 -6.47
CA TYR A 130 13.48 -9.03 -7.87
C TYR A 130 14.77 -8.63 -8.62
N PRO A 131 15.49 -9.58 -9.24
CA PRO A 131 16.82 -9.31 -9.81
C PRO A 131 16.86 -8.19 -10.86
N GLU A 132 15.80 -8.03 -11.66
CA GLU A 132 15.76 -7.03 -12.74
C GLU A 132 15.58 -5.60 -12.20
N TYR A 133 14.92 -5.44 -11.03
CA TYR A 133 14.58 -4.11 -10.48
C TYR A 133 15.21 -3.83 -9.11
N ARG A 134 16.23 -4.61 -8.72
CA ARG A 134 16.86 -4.48 -7.40
C ARG A 134 17.81 -3.29 -7.26
N GLU A 135 18.21 -2.69 -8.37
CA GLU A 135 19.13 -1.55 -8.35
C GLU A 135 18.40 -0.32 -7.77
N LEU A 136 19.08 0.34 -6.83
CA LEU A 136 18.51 1.51 -6.16
C LEU A 136 18.12 2.60 -7.17
N PRO A 137 16.96 3.24 -6.96
CA PRO A 137 16.57 4.36 -7.78
C PRO A 137 17.59 5.50 -7.76
N THR A 138 17.80 6.13 -8.91
CA THR A 138 18.70 7.26 -9.04
C THR A 138 17.92 8.56 -9.22
N GLY A 139 18.18 9.54 -8.33
CA GLY A 139 17.51 10.83 -8.37
C GLY A 139 16.14 10.85 -7.68
N LYS A 140 15.29 11.80 -8.09
CA LYS A 140 13.96 11.98 -7.54
C LYS A 140 12.91 12.02 -8.64
N PHE A 141 11.70 11.56 -8.31
CA PHE A 141 10.57 11.44 -9.21
C PHE A 141 9.44 12.39 -8.78
N ASP A 142 8.62 12.85 -9.72
CA ASP A 142 7.45 13.68 -9.37
C ASP A 142 6.51 12.93 -8.45
N ALA A 143 6.34 11.63 -8.72
CA ALA A 143 5.53 10.74 -7.89
C ALA A 143 6.30 9.48 -7.48
N VAL A 144 6.05 8.99 -6.28
CA VAL A 144 6.42 7.64 -5.83
C VAL A 144 5.15 6.91 -5.45
N ILE A 145 4.97 5.70 -5.97
CA ILE A 145 3.90 4.81 -5.54
C ILE A 145 4.49 3.60 -4.81
N CYS A 146 3.75 3.08 -3.83
CA CYS A 146 4.13 1.91 -3.03
C CYS A 146 2.83 1.18 -2.65
N THR A 147 2.55 0.05 -3.28
CA THR A 147 1.28 -0.66 -3.12
C THR A 147 1.49 -2.09 -2.66
N ASP A 148 0.86 -2.45 -1.51
CA ASP A 148 0.93 -3.81 -0.95
C ASP A 148 2.39 -4.22 -0.62
N VAL A 149 3.13 -3.32 0.07
CA VAL A 149 4.58 -3.49 0.34
C VAL A 149 4.92 -3.28 1.81
N ILE A 150 4.55 -2.14 2.40
CA ILE A 150 5.09 -1.78 3.72
C ILE A 150 4.57 -2.65 4.86
N GLU A 151 3.43 -3.31 4.72
CA GLU A 151 2.94 -4.34 5.64
C GLU A 151 3.82 -5.59 5.67
N HIS A 152 4.59 -5.84 4.61
CA HIS A 152 5.56 -6.95 4.54
C HIS A 152 6.89 -6.61 5.23
N ILE A 153 7.10 -5.34 5.58
CA ILE A 153 8.31 -4.89 6.27
C ILE A 153 8.18 -5.13 7.78
N PRO A 154 9.20 -5.70 8.45
CA PRO A 154 9.19 -5.83 9.90
C PRO A 154 9.03 -4.47 10.58
N THR A 155 8.22 -4.41 11.63
CA THR A 155 7.93 -3.16 12.35
C THR A 155 9.17 -2.34 12.73
N PRO A 156 10.29 -2.92 13.20
CA PRO A 156 11.48 -2.14 13.51
C PRO A 156 12.08 -1.39 12.32
N ASP A 157 11.85 -1.88 11.09
CA ASP A 157 12.42 -1.32 9.86
C ASP A 157 11.51 -0.30 9.16
N LEU A 158 10.24 -0.20 9.55
CA LEU A 158 9.28 0.71 8.93
C LEU A 158 9.77 2.15 8.85
N GLY A 159 10.47 2.61 9.90
CA GLY A 159 10.93 3.99 9.98
C GLY A 159 11.84 4.38 8.83
N TRP A 160 12.87 3.61 8.56
CA TRP A 160 13.83 3.93 7.51
C TRP A 160 13.29 3.63 6.10
N VAL A 161 12.45 2.59 5.94
CA VAL A 161 11.83 2.29 4.64
C VAL A 161 10.91 3.42 4.20
N ILE A 162 10.09 3.96 5.10
CA ILE A 162 9.20 5.09 4.78
C ILE A 162 10.02 6.36 4.47
N ASP A 163 11.10 6.64 5.23
CA ASP A 163 12.00 7.75 4.95
C ASP A 163 12.61 7.62 3.56
N GLU A 164 13.01 6.42 3.18
CA GLU A 164 13.56 6.16 1.86
C GLU A 164 12.55 6.39 0.75
N ILE A 165 11.31 5.86 0.88
CA ILE A 165 10.22 6.12 -0.06
C ILE A 165 10.00 7.62 -0.24
N TYR A 166 9.93 8.38 0.85
CA TYR A 166 9.71 9.83 0.80
C TYR A 166 10.89 10.59 0.20
N SER A 167 12.12 10.09 0.41
CA SER A 167 13.33 10.73 -0.11
C SER A 167 13.39 10.78 -1.64
N TYR A 168 12.73 9.83 -2.32
CA TYR A 168 12.66 9.77 -3.78
C TYR A 168 11.58 10.65 -4.39
N ALA A 169 10.62 11.16 -3.60
CA ALA A 169 9.52 11.95 -4.12
C ALA A 169 9.86 13.45 -4.21
N LYS A 170 9.30 14.12 -5.23
CA LYS A 170 9.30 15.58 -5.37
C LYS A 170 7.96 16.21 -5.03
N LYS A 171 6.83 15.59 -5.42
CA LYS A 171 5.49 16.18 -5.31
C LYS A 171 4.54 15.30 -4.50
N ILE A 172 4.38 14.03 -4.89
CA ILE A 172 3.41 13.15 -4.26
C ILE A 172 3.98 11.78 -3.92
N VAL A 173 3.42 11.17 -2.87
CA VAL A 173 3.60 9.75 -2.57
C VAL A 173 2.22 9.10 -2.42
N PHE A 174 1.98 8.03 -3.16
CA PHE A 174 0.81 7.17 -2.99
C PHE A 174 1.25 5.90 -2.27
N ILE A 175 0.62 5.57 -1.15
CA ILE A 175 0.92 4.36 -0.38
C ILE A 175 -0.37 3.61 -0.13
N ASN A 176 -0.43 2.32 -0.54
CA ASN A 176 -1.49 1.42 -0.12
C ASN A 176 -0.93 0.39 0.87
N VAL A 177 -1.71 0.10 1.89
CA VAL A 177 -1.35 -0.84 2.99
C VAL A 177 -2.53 -1.73 3.32
N ALA A 178 -2.30 -3.04 3.40
CA ALA A 178 -3.28 -3.98 3.96
C ALA A 178 -3.23 -3.98 5.49
N CYS A 179 -4.38 -3.72 6.12
CA CYS A 179 -4.52 -3.66 7.58
C CYS A 179 -4.96 -5.00 8.20
N PHE A 180 -4.71 -6.11 7.53
CA PHE A 180 -5.09 -7.46 7.94
C PHE A 180 -3.97 -8.48 7.66
N LYS A 181 -4.08 -9.66 8.23
CA LYS A 181 -3.14 -10.76 7.99
C LYS A 181 -3.29 -11.28 6.57
N ALA A 182 -2.18 -11.50 5.87
CA ALA A 182 -2.18 -12.17 4.58
C ALA A 182 -2.74 -13.60 4.69
N LEU A 183 -3.35 -14.09 3.62
CA LEU A 183 -3.68 -15.51 3.50
C LEU A 183 -2.42 -16.38 3.41
N LYS A 184 -1.33 -15.79 2.89
CA LYS A 184 -0.07 -16.50 2.70
C LYS A 184 0.71 -16.61 4.01
N ILE A 185 1.09 -17.86 4.33
CA ILE A 185 2.09 -18.19 5.34
C ILE A 185 3.41 -18.47 4.60
N LEU A 186 4.48 -17.87 5.08
CA LEU A 186 5.83 -18.05 4.54
C LEU A 186 6.40 -19.41 4.96
N GLU A 187 7.48 -19.85 4.32
CA GLU A 187 8.13 -21.13 4.59
C GLU A 187 8.65 -21.27 6.03
N ASP A 188 8.95 -20.17 6.69
CA ASP A 188 9.35 -20.13 8.10
C ASP A 188 8.17 -20.17 9.08
N GLY A 189 6.93 -20.36 8.60
CA GLY A 189 5.71 -20.43 9.39
C GLY A 189 5.14 -19.08 9.82
N THR A 190 5.73 -17.96 9.42
CA THR A 190 5.21 -16.63 9.75
C THR A 190 4.22 -16.13 8.68
N ASN A 191 3.36 -15.19 9.07
CA ASN A 191 2.45 -14.55 8.13
C ASN A 191 3.23 -13.61 7.19
N ALA A 192 2.86 -13.56 5.90
CA ALA A 192 3.51 -12.70 4.94
C ALA A 192 3.39 -11.21 5.29
N HIS A 193 2.29 -10.76 5.92
CA HIS A 193 2.19 -9.42 6.48
C HIS A 193 2.90 -9.40 7.84
N ALA A 194 4.14 -8.92 7.85
CA ALA A 194 4.99 -8.83 9.04
C ALA A 194 4.53 -7.73 10.02
N SER A 195 3.84 -6.72 9.50
CA SER A 195 3.36 -5.55 10.25
C SER A 195 1.88 -5.33 9.98
N VAL A 196 1.02 -5.80 10.88
CA VAL A 196 -0.44 -5.63 10.80
C VAL A 196 -0.90 -4.66 11.87
N PHE A 197 -1.42 -3.51 11.46
CA PHE A 197 -1.88 -2.44 12.34
C PHE A 197 -3.20 -1.88 11.89
N HIS A 198 -3.90 -1.20 12.80
CA HIS A 198 -5.11 -0.45 12.47
C HIS A 198 -4.78 0.71 11.51
N LYS A 199 -5.70 1.05 10.60
CA LYS A 199 -5.50 2.11 9.59
C LYS A 199 -5.02 3.45 10.16
N PHE A 200 -5.53 3.83 11.33
CA PHE A 200 -5.13 5.08 11.97
C PHE A 200 -3.74 5.02 12.62
N ASP A 201 -3.26 3.83 12.98
CA ASP A 201 -1.89 3.67 13.47
C ASP A 201 -0.90 3.82 12.31
N TRP A 202 -1.24 3.25 11.15
CA TRP A 202 -0.51 3.50 9.91
C TRP A 202 -0.54 4.97 9.51
N LEU A 203 -1.73 5.60 9.56
CA LEU A 203 -1.88 7.03 9.23
C LEU A 203 -1.00 7.89 10.13
N ASP A 204 -1.03 7.68 11.46
CA ASP A 204 -0.21 8.40 12.43
C ASP A 204 1.30 8.24 12.12
N LEU A 205 1.74 7.03 11.75
CA LEU A 205 3.14 6.78 11.36
C LEU A 205 3.52 7.53 10.08
N LEU A 206 2.69 7.41 9.02
CA LEU A 206 2.95 8.05 7.73
C LEU A 206 2.95 9.57 7.85
N GLU A 207 2.01 10.15 8.61
CA GLU A 207 1.99 11.59 8.91
C GLU A 207 3.21 12.03 9.71
N TYR A 208 3.58 11.29 10.76
CA TYR A 208 4.78 11.58 11.53
C TYR A 208 6.04 11.61 10.65
N LYS A 209 6.19 10.60 9.78
CA LYS A 209 7.33 10.51 8.85
C LYS A 209 7.30 11.58 7.76
N SER A 210 6.14 12.17 7.45
CA SER A 210 6.02 13.24 6.47
C SER A 210 6.45 14.63 6.99
N ILE A 211 6.61 14.81 8.30
CA ILE A 211 6.95 16.11 8.91
C ILE A 211 8.20 16.78 8.29
N PRO A 212 9.31 16.07 8.01
CA PRO A 212 10.46 16.66 7.36
C PRO A 212 10.24 17.03 5.87
N HIS A 213 9.20 16.48 5.24
CA HIS A 213 8.91 16.58 3.82
C HIS A 213 7.72 17.50 3.55
N LYS A 214 7.83 18.77 3.92
CA LYS A 214 6.70 19.73 3.92
C LYS A 214 6.06 19.97 2.56
N ASP A 215 6.80 19.75 1.48
CA ASP A 215 6.33 19.96 0.11
C ASP A 215 5.65 18.74 -0.50
N LEU A 216 5.78 17.57 0.14
CA LEU A 216 5.14 16.35 -0.31
C LEU A 216 3.66 16.30 0.09
N VAL A 217 2.84 15.80 -0.83
CA VAL A 217 1.47 15.37 -0.55
C VAL A 217 1.45 13.86 -0.48
N ILE A 218 1.05 13.32 0.66
CA ILE A 218 0.93 11.86 0.84
C ILE A 218 -0.54 11.48 0.65
N TYR A 219 -0.78 10.43 -0.11
CA TYR A 219 -2.08 9.80 -0.34
C TYR A 219 -2.06 8.37 0.20
N PRO A 220 -2.29 8.17 1.51
CA PRO A 220 -2.37 6.83 2.09
C PRO A 220 -3.74 6.19 1.83
N PHE A 221 -3.71 4.93 1.44
CA PHE A 221 -4.87 4.08 1.23
C PHE A 221 -4.75 2.81 2.06
N PHE A 222 -5.82 2.40 2.69
CA PHE A 222 -5.84 1.26 3.60
C PHE A 222 -6.89 0.26 3.16
N ASP A 223 -6.46 -0.98 2.93
CA ASP A 223 -7.34 -2.11 2.71
C ASP A 223 -7.72 -2.72 4.06
N MET A 224 -9.00 -2.93 4.28
CA MET A 224 -9.56 -3.49 5.50
C MET A 224 -10.68 -4.45 5.16
N PHE A 225 -11.03 -5.35 6.09
CA PHE A 225 -12.28 -6.07 6.03
C PHE A 225 -13.40 -5.24 6.67
N ASN A 226 -14.62 -5.35 6.12
CA ASN A 226 -15.84 -4.87 6.75
C ASN A 226 -16.50 -6.02 7.55
N GLU A 227 -17.63 -5.74 8.20
CA GLU A 227 -18.41 -6.73 8.95
C GLU A 227 -18.92 -7.92 8.12
N LYS A 228 -18.90 -7.81 6.79
CA LYS A 228 -19.29 -8.87 5.84
C LYS A 228 -18.09 -9.63 5.28
N GLU A 229 -16.89 -9.44 5.85
CA GLU A 229 -15.62 -10.01 5.36
C GLU A 229 -15.26 -9.57 3.93
N GLU A 230 -15.81 -8.43 3.46
CA GLU A 230 -15.46 -7.84 2.18
C GLU A 230 -14.31 -6.84 2.35
N VAL A 231 -13.37 -6.81 1.40
CA VAL A 231 -12.30 -5.81 1.42
C VAL A 231 -12.86 -4.44 1.07
N VAL A 232 -12.70 -3.50 1.97
CA VAL A 232 -13.05 -2.09 1.79
C VAL A 232 -11.80 -1.22 1.84
N VAL A 233 -11.81 -0.14 1.07
CA VAL A 233 -10.69 0.78 0.96
C VAL A 233 -11.03 2.10 1.63
N SER A 234 -10.09 2.62 2.43
CA SER A 234 -10.19 3.93 3.06
C SER A 234 -8.98 4.77 2.64
N GLY A 235 -9.20 5.86 1.91
CA GLY A 235 -8.15 6.77 1.46
C GLY A 235 -8.16 8.07 2.26
N PHE A 236 -6.97 8.64 2.45
CA PHE A 236 -6.75 9.91 3.13
C PHE A 236 -5.82 10.80 2.29
N LYS A 237 -5.76 12.07 2.66
CA LYS A 237 -4.76 13.01 2.16
C LYS A 237 -4.09 13.65 3.36
N THR A 238 -2.77 13.55 3.46
CA THR A 238 -2.04 14.26 4.51
C THR A 238 -1.95 15.74 4.15
N ARG A 239 -2.34 16.55 5.01
CA ARG A 239 -2.41 17.96 5.35
C ARG A 239 -3.86 18.33 5.69
N HIS A 240 -4.28 17.94 6.90
CA HIS A 240 -5.38 18.54 7.68
C HIS A 240 -6.82 18.51 7.16
N LEU A 241 -7.20 17.64 6.23
CA LEU A 241 -8.62 17.34 6.02
C LEU A 241 -8.80 15.89 5.52
N PRO A 242 -9.67 15.09 6.15
CA PRO A 242 -10.02 13.77 5.63
C PRO A 242 -10.81 13.95 4.33
N VAL A 243 -10.24 13.52 3.23
CA VAL A 243 -11.02 13.26 2.01
C VAL A 243 -11.33 11.77 2.03
N THR A 244 -12.49 11.41 2.54
CA THR A 244 -12.96 10.02 2.46
C THR A 244 -13.42 9.76 1.04
N VAL A 245 -12.66 9.00 0.27
CA VAL A 245 -13.12 8.42 -0.98
C VAL A 245 -13.51 6.98 -0.67
N GLU A 246 -14.80 6.72 -0.51
CA GLU A 246 -15.31 5.36 -0.47
C GLU A 246 -15.35 4.81 -1.90
N LEU A 247 -14.39 3.99 -2.27
CA LEU A 247 -14.47 3.17 -3.47
C LEU A 247 -15.36 1.98 -3.16
N LYS A 248 -16.65 2.07 -3.48
CA LYS A 248 -17.55 0.91 -3.46
C LYS A 248 -17.23 0.03 -4.66
N GLN A 249 -16.46 -1.04 -4.45
CA GLN A 249 -16.45 -2.15 -5.40
C GLN A 249 -17.77 -2.88 -5.27
N LYS A 250 -18.60 -2.88 -6.33
CA LYS A 250 -19.71 -3.81 -6.46
C LYS A 250 -19.10 -5.19 -6.68
N THR A 251 -19.11 -6.03 -5.67
CA THR A 251 -18.96 -7.46 -5.83
C THR A 251 -20.27 -7.99 -6.43
N GLU A 252 -20.32 -8.14 -7.75
CA GLU A 252 -21.31 -9.03 -8.35
C GLU A 252 -20.84 -10.45 -8.05
N GLY A 253 -21.75 -11.23 -7.44
CA GLY A 253 -21.50 -12.56 -6.94
C GLY A 253 -20.91 -13.47 -8.01
N GLY A 254 -19.72 -13.95 -7.77
CA GLY A 254 -19.04 -14.98 -8.53
C GLY A 254 -18.74 -16.16 -7.63
N ASN A 255 -19.37 -17.28 -7.93
CA ASN A 255 -19.23 -18.57 -7.27
C ASN A 255 -17.75 -18.94 -7.07
N ASP A 256 -17.46 -19.26 -5.83
CA ASP A 256 -16.30 -20.00 -5.37
C ASP A 256 -16.08 -21.27 -6.21
N VAL A 257 -14.95 -21.36 -6.85
CA VAL A 257 -14.33 -22.64 -7.16
C VAL A 257 -13.06 -22.72 -6.32
N ARG A 258 -13.25 -23.35 -5.15
CA ARG A 258 -12.14 -23.92 -4.39
C ARG A 258 -11.58 -25.05 -5.21
N ASP A 259 -10.35 -24.93 -5.67
CA ASP A 259 -9.55 -26.07 -6.02
C ASP A 259 -8.14 -25.93 -5.45
N SER A 260 -7.85 -26.96 -4.69
CA SER A 260 -6.68 -27.51 -4.01
C SER A 260 -5.29 -26.95 -4.37
#